data_cfaa1a5afecbce0d9784b48218ee2312
#
_entry.id   cfaa1a5afecbce0d9784b48218ee2312
#
_cell.length_a   1.000
_cell.length_b   1.000
_cell.length_c   1.000
_cell.angle_alpha   90.00
_cell.angle_beta   90.00
_cell.angle_gamma   90.00
#
_symmetry.space_group_name_H-M   'P 1'
#
loop_
_entity.id
_entity.type
_entity.pdbx_description
1 polymer ?
#
loop_
_entity_poly.entity_id
_entity_poly.type
_entity_poly.pdbx_seq_one_letter_code
_entity_poly.pdbx_strand_id
1 'polypeptide(L)'
;LKTKLVVLFFGALLSFSAIAQDKPQFLGDRHVARGVQCQVCHGPQISAQLKEDDQRHEPCVQCHGFYDQVAKKTTPENPEEMNPHSQHDGNLPCSTCHKGHKPSVNYCAECHYYNFKVP
;
A
#
# COMPACT_ATOMS: atom_id res chain seq x y z
N LEU A 1 30.12 -1.48 -68.99
CA LEU A 1 29.92 -2.38 -67.81
C LEU A 1 29.40 -1.55 -66.63
N LYS A 2 28.06 -1.60 -66.35
CA LYS A 2 27.40 -0.81 -65.25
C LYS A 2 27.19 -1.73 -64.09
N THR A 3 28.01 -1.58 -63.05
CA THR A 3 27.88 -2.33 -61.81
C THR A 3 26.78 -1.69 -60.91
N LYS A 4 25.70 -2.39 -60.74
CA LYS A 4 24.64 -1.98 -59.81
C LYS A 4 25.02 -2.40 -58.38
N LEU A 5 25.27 -1.42 -57.51
CA LEU A 5 25.50 -1.61 -56.09
C LEU A 5 24.13 -1.82 -55.39
N VAL A 6 23.89 -3.02 -54.91
CA VAL A 6 22.71 -3.34 -54.08
C VAL A 6 23.08 -3.10 -52.62
N VAL A 7 22.53 -2.05 -52.03
CA VAL A 7 22.66 -1.77 -50.59
C VAL A 7 21.53 -2.51 -49.86
N LEU A 8 21.89 -3.58 -49.15
CA LEU A 8 21.00 -4.30 -48.27
C LEU A 8 20.91 -3.56 -46.90
N PHE A 9 19.78 -2.88 -46.70
CA PHE A 9 19.44 -2.33 -45.38
C PHE A 9 19.03 -3.47 -44.44
N PHE A 10 19.92 -3.82 -43.52
CA PHE A 10 19.61 -4.71 -42.41
C PHE A 10 18.91 -3.86 -41.32
N GLY A 11 17.59 -3.85 -41.33
CA GLY A 11 16.79 -3.24 -40.27
C GLY A 11 16.84 -4.09 -38.99
N ALA A 12 17.63 -3.66 -38.03
CA ALA A 12 17.61 -4.25 -36.69
C ALA A 12 16.29 -3.88 -35.99
N LEU A 13 15.35 -4.80 -35.94
CA LEU A 13 14.14 -4.73 -35.10
C LEU A 13 14.57 -4.81 -33.62
N LEU A 14 14.72 -3.67 -32.98
CA LEU A 14 14.84 -3.59 -31.53
C LEU A 14 13.48 -3.94 -30.92
N SER A 15 13.33 -5.20 -30.51
CA SER A 15 12.20 -5.64 -29.72
C SER A 15 12.31 -5.01 -28.33
N PHE A 16 11.58 -3.93 -28.08
CA PHE A 16 11.35 -3.42 -26.74
C PHE A 16 10.44 -4.41 -26.00
N SER A 17 11.04 -5.28 -25.20
CA SER A 17 10.30 -6.04 -24.21
C SER A 17 9.78 -5.06 -23.17
N ALA A 18 8.49 -4.74 -23.21
CA ALA A 18 7.82 -4.02 -22.14
C ALA A 18 7.87 -4.92 -20.89
N ILE A 19 8.71 -4.56 -19.92
CA ILE A 19 8.68 -5.17 -18.59
C ILE A 19 7.36 -4.72 -17.98
N ALA A 20 6.40 -5.62 -17.91
CA ALA A 20 5.19 -5.41 -17.15
C ALA A 20 5.60 -5.20 -15.68
N GLN A 21 5.57 -3.96 -15.21
CA GLN A 21 5.72 -3.68 -13.80
C GLN A 21 4.50 -4.24 -13.08
N ASP A 22 4.71 -5.27 -12.27
CA ASP A 22 3.66 -5.77 -11.38
C ASP A 22 3.12 -4.62 -10.54
N LYS A 23 1.80 -4.47 -10.54
CA LYS A 23 1.16 -3.43 -9.72
C LYS A 23 1.47 -3.71 -8.26
N PRO A 24 1.76 -2.66 -7.45
CA PRO A 24 1.96 -2.81 -6.02
C PRO A 24 0.81 -3.58 -5.37
N GLN A 25 1.10 -4.77 -4.85
CA GLN A 25 0.10 -5.73 -4.40
C GLN A 25 -0.35 -5.45 -2.97
N PHE A 26 0.61 -5.25 -2.07
CA PHE A 26 0.35 -5.07 -0.65
C PHE A 26 0.57 -3.62 -0.21
N LEU A 27 0.17 -3.32 1.00
CA LEU A 27 0.32 -2.00 1.58
C LEU A 27 1.78 -1.52 1.57
N GLY A 28 2.71 -2.38 1.94
CA GLY A 28 4.15 -2.08 1.89
C GLY A 28 4.62 -1.72 0.49
N ASP A 29 4.23 -2.49 -0.52
CA ASP A 29 4.59 -2.24 -1.92
C ASP A 29 4.07 -0.89 -2.41
N ARG A 30 2.83 -0.53 -2.02
CA ARG A 30 2.23 0.76 -2.39
C ARG A 30 2.94 1.95 -1.74
N HIS A 31 3.47 1.78 -0.52
CA HIS A 31 4.27 2.80 0.15
C HIS A 31 5.64 2.94 -0.49
N VAL A 32 6.33 1.84 -0.76
CA VAL A 32 7.62 1.84 -1.45
C VAL A 32 7.50 2.48 -2.84
N ALA A 33 6.45 2.18 -3.59
CA ALA A 33 6.18 2.79 -4.89
C ALA A 33 5.98 4.32 -4.82
N ARG A 34 5.68 4.86 -3.63
CA ARG A 34 5.58 6.31 -3.34
C ARG A 34 6.83 6.89 -2.68
N GLY A 35 7.92 6.12 -2.62
CA GLY A 35 9.20 6.57 -2.06
C GLY A 35 9.33 6.43 -0.55
N VAL A 36 8.39 5.77 0.13
CA VAL A 36 8.51 5.47 1.57
C VAL A 36 9.54 4.35 1.76
N GLN A 37 10.55 4.61 2.55
CA GLN A 37 11.60 3.62 2.82
C GLN A 37 11.18 2.61 3.88
N CYS A 38 11.73 1.40 3.79
CA CYS A 38 11.43 0.30 4.74
C CYS A 38 11.67 0.70 6.21
N GLN A 39 12.69 1.51 6.44
CA GLN A 39 13.07 1.99 7.78
C GLN A 39 12.02 2.90 8.41
N VAL A 40 11.18 3.56 7.63
CA VAL A 40 10.09 4.40 8.15
C VAL A 40 9.14 3.56 8.98
N CYS A 41 8.81 2.35 8.51
CA CYS A 41 7.91 1.42 9.19
C CYS A 41 8.66 0.50 10.19
N HIS A 42 9.87 0.06 9.85
CA HIS A 42 10.58 -0.99 10.59
C HIS A 42 11.76 -0.48 11.45
N GLY A 43 12.07 0.81 11.39
CA GLY A 43 13.23 1.38 12.06
C GLY A 43 14.56 1.09 11.35
N PRO A 44 15.68 1.62 11.85
CA PRO A 44 16.97 1.60 11.14
C PRO A 44 17.55 0.19 10.97
N GLN A 45 17.20 -0.75 11.83
CA GLN A 45 17.65 -2.14 11.76
C GLN A 45 16.73 -3.05 10.92
N ILE A 46 15.68 -2.49 10.35
CA ILE A 46 14.66 -3.24 9.58
C ILE A 46 14.22 -4.49 10.34
N SER A 47 13.70 -4.27 11.54
CA SER A 47 13.15 -5.32 12.39
C SER A 47 11.91 -5.96 11.73
N ALA A 48 11.64 -7.23 12.04
CA ALA A 48 10.39 -7.89 11.64
C ALA A 48 9.14 -7.24 12.27
N GLN A 49 9.32 -6.45 13.33
CA GLN A 49 8.26 -5.69 13.98
C GLN A 49 8.21 -4.26 13.45
N LEU A 50 7.05 -3.63 13.57
CA LEU A 50 6.91 -2.22 13.30
C LEU A 50 7.65 -1.39 14.37
N LYS A 51 8.23 -0.27 13.92
CA LYS A 51 8.74 0.75 14.82
C LYS A 51 7.57 1.40 15.57
N GLU A 52 7.70 1.59 16.86
CA GLU A 52 6.74 2.31 17.70
C GLU A 52 7.43 3.51 18.36
N ASP A 53 6.67 4.55 18.67
CA ASP A 53 7.13 5.66 19.49
C ASP A 53 7.03 5.34 21.00
N ASP A 54 7.45 6.28 21.85
CA ASP A 54 7.42 6.12 23.32
C ASP A 54 6.02 5.90 23.88
N GLN A 55 4.99 6.26 23.11
CA GLN A 55 3.58 6.09 23.46
C GLN A 55 2.95 4.85 22.81
N ARG A 56 3.76 4.01 22.18
CA ARG A 56 3.36 2.80 21.45
C ARG A 56 2.50 3.07 20.21
N HIS A 57 2.66 4.25 19.60
CA HIS A 57 2.04 4.52 18.32
C HIS A 57 2.83 3.88 17.18
N GLU A 58 2.12 3.25 16.29
CA GLU A 58 2.70 2.74 15.06
C GLU A 58 3.19 3.88 14.15
N PRO A 59 4.17 3.63 13.27
CA PRO A 59 4.75 4.64 12.38
C PRO A 59 3.73 5.29 11.45
N CYS A 60 2.60 4.65 11.23
CA CYS A 60 1.50 5.11 10.38
C CYS A 60 1.00 6.52 10.75
N VAL A 61 0.91 6.80 12.06
CA VAL A 61 0.33 8.05 12.58
C VAL A 61 1.16 9.28 12.21
N GLN A 62 2.45 9.12 11.92
CA GLN A 62 3.33 10.22 11.54
C GLN A 62 2.88 10.90 10.23
N CYS A 63 2.26 10.15 9.33
CA CYS A 63 1.78 10.64 8.05
C CYS A 63 0.25 10.68 7.97
N HIS A 64 -0.41 9.67 8.51
CA HIS A 64 -1.87 9.54 8.43
C HIS A 64 -2.63 10.27 9.53
N GLY A 65 -1.97 10.55 10.65
CA GLY A 65 -2.57 11.15 11.84
C GLY A 65 -3.09 10.10 12.81
N PHE A 66 -3.52 10.57 13.98
CA PHE A 66 -4.10 9.71 15.00
C PHE A 66 -5.50 9.21 14.59
N TYR A 67 -6.01 8.24 15.36
CA TYR A 67 -7.22 7.49 15.02
C TYR A 67 -8.43 8.38 14.78
N ASP A 68 -8.62 9.42 15.59
CA ASP A 68 -9.69 10.41 15.43
C ASP A 68 -9.57 11.22 14.12
N GLN A 69 -8.34 11.51 13.70
CA GLN A 69 -8.08 12.22 12.46
C GLN A 69 -8.33 11.32 11.24
N VAL A 70 -7.94 10.05 11.35
CA VAL A 70 -8.24 9.05 10.32
C VAL A 70 -9.74 8.82 10.22
N ALA A 71 -10.45 8.71 11.34
CA ALA A 71 -11.91 8.58 11.38
C ALA A 71 -12.61 9.72 10.63
N LYS A 72 -12.16 10.97 10.84
CA LYS A 72 -12.71 12.13 10.12
C LYS A 72 -12.47 12.05 8.61
N LYS A 73 -11.28 11.61 8.19
CA LYS A 73 -10.90 11.47 6.77
C LYS A 73 -11.64 10.35 6.06
N THR A 74 -12.08 9.35 6.79
CA THR A 74 -12.71 8.14 6.29
C THR A 74 -14.20 8.05 6.64
N THR A 75 -14.81 9.16 7.03
CA THR A 75 -16.25 9.22 7.25
C THR A 75 -16.97 8.88 5.95
N PRO A 76 -17.84 7.86 5.94
CA PRO A 76 -18.60 7.51 4.76
C PRO A 76 -19.52 8.66 4.30
N GLU A 77 -19.73 8.78 3.00
CA GLU A 77 -20.69 9.73 2.44
C GLU A 77 -22.14 9.35 2.82
N ASN A 78 -22.41 8.06 2.85
CA ASN A 78 -23.69 7.54 3.33
C ASN A 78 -23.65 7.42 4.87
N PRO A 79 -24.49 8.14 5.61
CA PRO A 79 -24.49 8.12 7.08
C PRO A 79 -24.95 6.77 7.69
N GLU A 80 -25.56 5.89 6.89
CA GLU A 80 -25.93 4.55 7.31
C GLU A 80 -24.75 3.56 7.27
N GLU A 81 -23.68 3.92 6.58
CA GLU A 81 -22.48 3.10 6.50
C GLU A 81 -21.59 3.29 7.74
N MET A 82 -21.04 2.18 8.20
CA MET A 82 -20.15 2.17 9.35
C MET A 82 -18.78 2.74 8.98
N ASN A 83 -18.25 3.62 9.84
CA ASN A 83 -16.86 4.05 9.76
C ASN A 83 -15.98 3.11 10.59
N PRO A 84 -15.09 2.31 9.97
CA PRO A 84 -14.25 1.37 10.71
C PRO A 84 -13.23 2.02 11.66
N HIS A 85 -12.99 3.33 11.51
CA HIS A 85 -12.13 4.10 12.39
C HIS A 85 -12.92 4.87 13.48
N SER A 86 -14.25 4.67 13.56
CA SER A 86 -15.11 5.23 14.61
C SER A 86 -16.08 4.15 15.08
N GLN A 87 -15.57 3.22 15.86
CA GLN A 87 -16.26 2.00 16.25
C GLN A 87 -16.07 1.71 17.75
N HIS A 88 -16.71 0.66 18.25
CA HIS A 88 -16.83 0.38 19.71
C HIS A 88 -15.58 -0.25 20.35
N ASP A 89 -14.65 -0.83 19.57
CA ASP A 89 -13.43 -1.47 20.09
C ASP A 89 -12.31 -0.48 20.47
N GLY A 90 -12.56 0.83 20.26
CA GLY A 90 -11.58 1.87 20.54
C GLY A 90 -10.46 1.95 19.50
N ASN A 91 -9.33 2.48 19.91
CA ASN A 91 -8.19 2.71 19.00
C ASN A 91 -7.38 1.42 18.82
N LEU A 92 -7.82 0.57 17.91
CA LEU A 92 -7.09 -0.64 17.54
C LEU A 92 -5.75 -0.27 16.84
N PRO A 93 -4.69 -1.08 16.98
CA PRO A 93 -3.50 -0.93 16.15
C PRO A 93 -3.85 -0.93 14.66
N CYS A 94 -3.24 -0.05 13.89
CA CYS A 94 -3.48 0.03 12.44
C CYS A 94 -3.21 -1.32 11.75
N SER A 95 -2.19 -2.03 12.23
CA SER A 95 -1.80 -3.37 11.77
C SER A 95 -2.82 -4.47 12.08
N THR A 96 -3.83 -4.21 12.90
CA THR A 96 -4.94 -5.15 13.10
C THR A 96 -5.65 -5.44 11.78
N CYS A 97 -5.91 -4.42 10.99
CA CYS A 97 -6.59 -4.52 9.70
C CYS A 97 -5.62 -4.37 8.52
N HIS A 98 -4.73 -3.35 8.57
CA HIS A 98 -3.82 -3.01 7.50
C HIS A 98 -2.54 -3.84 7.56
N LYS A 99 -2.36 -4.75 6.62
CA LYS A 99 -1.20 -5.65 6.57
C LYS A 99 -0.18 -5.18 5.54
N GLY A 100 1.08 -4.98 6.00
CA GLY A 100 2.16 -4.46 5.14
C GLY A 100 2.52 -5.36 3.97
N HIS A 101 2.66 -6.67 4.21
CA HIS A 101 3.24 -7.63 3.27
C HIS A 101 2.32 -8.82 2.95
N LYS A 102 1.04 -8.68 3.21
CA LYS A 102 0.00 -9.66 2.89
C LYS A 102 -1.33 -8.93 2.71
N PRO A 103 -2.39 -9.60 2.24
CA PRO A 103 -3.70 -8.99 2.15
C PRO A 103 -4.18 -8.42 3.48
N SER A 104 -4.68 -7.19 3.46
CA SER A 104 -5.37 -6.57 4.60
C SER A 104 -6.63 -7.34 4.94
N VAL A 105 -7.10 -7.23 6.16
CA VAL A 105 -8.24 -8.01 6.67
C VAL A 105 -9.36 -7.10 7.18
N ASN A 106 -10.58 -7.49 6.95
CA ASN A 106 -11.73 -6.88 7.60
C ASN A 106 -11.91 -7.55 8.97
N TYR A 107 -11.29 -6.98 10.01
CA TYR A 107 -11.35 -7.51 11.38
C TYR A 107 -12.78 -7.57 11.93
N CYS A 108 -13.61 -6.60 11.58
CA CYS A 108 -15.00 -6.56 12.04
C CYS A 108 -15.83 -7.75 11.53
N ALA A 109 -15.42 -8.38 10.43
CA ALA A 109 -16.11 -9.53 9.86
C ALA A 109 -16.04 -10.79 10.74
N GLU A 110 -15.23 -10.80 11.79
CA GLU A 110 -15.21 -11.89 12.79
C GLU A 110 -16.54 -11.96 13.58
N CYS A 111 -17.21 -10.82 13.74
CA CYS A 111 -18.46 -10.73 14.50
C CYS A 111 -19.62 -10.10 13.70
N HIS A 112 -19.32 -9.32 12.66
CA HIS A 112 -20.30 -8.54 11.91
C HIS A 112 -20.32 -8.91 10.41
N TYR A 113 -21.45 -8.72 9.77
CA TYR A 113 -21.60 -8.94 8.32
C TYR A 113 -21.24 -7.69 7.47
N TYR A 114 -20.36 -6.85 7.96
CA TYR A 114 -19.89 -5.70 7.19
C TYR A 114 -18.99 -6.13 6.04
N ASN A 115 -19.31 -5.68 4.85
CA ASN A 115 -18.59 -6.03 3.63
C ASN A 115 -17.86 -4.80 3.06
N PHE A 116 -16.90 -4.27 3.79
CA PHE A 116 -15.99 -3.25 3.28
C PHE A 116 -14.61 -3.85 2.98
N LYS A 117 -13.95 -3.27 1.99
CA LYS A 117 -12.60 -3.66 1.61
C LYS A 117 -11.58 -2.80 2.35
N VAL A 118 -10.69 -3.43 3.08
CA VAL A 118 -9.53 -2.76 3.71
C VAL A 118 -8.44 -2.60 2.65
N PRO A 119 -7.99 -1.36 2.36
CA PRO A 119 -6.99 -1.08 1.33
C PRO A 119 -5.58 -1.56 1.72
#